data_e6581df4b50b0f1fc38b359ec55df0bf
#
_entry.id   e6581df4b50b0f1fc38b359ec55df0bf
#
_cell.length_a   1.000
_cell.length_b   1.000
_cell.length_c   1.000
_cell.angle_alpha   90.00
_cell.angle_beta   90.00
_cell.angle_gamma   90.00
#
_symmetry.space_group_name_H-M   'P 1'
#
loop_
_entity.id
_entity.type
_entity.pdbx_description
1 polymer ?
#
loop_
_entity_poly.entity_id
_entity_poly.type
_entity_poly.pdbx_seq_one_letter_code
_entity_poly.pdbx_strand_id
1 'polypeptide(L)'
;DRFPANQSLADIIKNDMRLSRYNDGDIVVRAGDYGNSAFLVVSGEAHVALPPGLPEEMLGRSSEQPRGVFAALSQLWKNPRYPEVRDTKHYSSGASGATGTRGQDQDARIFLQDVPAVLNEHRTATISAGEMFGEIAALGRTQRTATVFAAGEAELLEIRWQGFKEIRRRVDDFRKHVDNLYR
;
A
#
# COMPACT_ATOMS: atom_id res chain seq x y z
N ASP A 1 -15.57 3.90 16.71
CA ASP A 1 -14.72 4.27 17.84
C ASP A 1 -14.22 5.68 17.65
N ARG A 2 -14.46 6.54 18.63
CA ARG A 2 -14.01 7.94 18.65
C ARG A 2 -12.89 8.07 19.66
N PHE A 3 -11.90 8.89 19.37
CA PHE A 3 -10.96 9.32 20.38
C PHE A 3 -11.69 10.01 21.54
N PRO A 4 -11.23 9.84 22.78
CA PRO A 4 -11.75 10.60 23.90
C PRO A 4 -11.73 12.10 23.60
N ALA A 5 -12.76 12.83 24.03
CA ALA A 5 -12.90 14.28 23.72
C ALA A 5 -11.74 15.12 24.26
N ASN A 6 -11.04 14.62 25.27
CA ASN A 6 -9.92 15.27 25.94
C ASN A 6 -8.54 14.90 25.34
N GLN A 7 -8.48 14.06 24.30
CA GLN A 7 -7.21 13.68 23.69
C GLN A 7 -6.62 14.85 22.91
N SER A 8 -5.36 15.18 23.17
CA SER A 8 -4.67 16.27 22.48
C SER A 8 -4.38 15.90 21.02
N LEU A 9 -4.27 16.91 20.14
CA LEU A 9 -3.86 16.70 18.75
C LEU A 9 -2.45 16.10 18.68
N ALA A 10 -1.57 16.49 19.61
CA ALA A 10 -0.21 15.95 19.71
C ALA A 10 -0.20 14.44 19.99
N ASP A 11 -1.09 13.95 20.87
CA ASP A 11 -1.20 12.50 21.14
C ASP A 11 -1.70 11.74 19.91
N ILE A 12 -2.64 12.31 19.15
CA ILE A 12 -3.13 11.73 17.91
C ILE A 12 -2.00 11.62 16.89
N ILE A 13 -1.23 12.70 16.72
CA ILE A 13 -0.06 12.71 15.82
C ILE A 13 0.94 11.63 16.23
N LYS A 14 1.27 11.56 17.52
CA LYS A 14 2.24 10.60 18.05
C LYS A 14 1.81 9.15 17.87
N ASN A 15 0.53 8.84 18.01
CA ASN A 15 0.01 7.47 18.02
C ASN A 15 -0.42 6.98 16.65
N ASP A 16 -0.94 7.86 15.79
CA ASP A 16 -1.55 7.51 14.52
C ASP A 16 -0.76 7.97 13.30
N MET A 17 0.40 8.60 13.51
CA MET A 17 1.29 8.97 12.42
C MET A 17 2.63 8.26 12.54
N ARG A 18 3.16 7.83 11.39
CA ARG A 18 4.49 7.23 11.27
C ARG A 18 5.21 7.78 10.06
N LEU A 19 6.39 8.38 10.28
CA LEU A 19 7.29 8.72 9.18
C LEU A 19 8.05 7.46 8.76
N SER A 20 8.03 7.15 7.48
CA SER A 20 8.70 5.98 6.90
C SER A 20 9.49 6.37 5.66
N ARG A 21 10.67 5.77 5.52
CA ARG A 21 11.53 5.92 4.34
C ARG A 21 11.27 4.77 3.38
N TYR A 22 11.24 5.12 2.11
CA TYR A 22 11.09 4.20 1.00
C TYR A 22 12.27 4.38 0.04
N ASN A 23 12.77 3.27 -0.47
CA ASN A 23 13.82 3.28 -1.46
C ASN A 23 13.19 3.17 -2.87
N ASP A 24 14.03 3.37 -3.87
CA ASP A 24 13.63 3.20 -5.27
C ASP A 24 12.93 1.87 -5.50
N GLY A 25 11.76 1.91 -6.11
CA GLY A 25 10.93 0.77 -6.42
C GLY A 25 10.08 0.22 -5.26
N ASP A 26 10.28 0.65 -4.02
CA ASP A 26 9.47 0.15 -2.89
C ASP A 26 7.98 0.43 -3.14
N ILE A 27 7.16 -0.63 -3.11
CA ILE A 27 5.71 -0.50 -3.25
C ILE A 27 5.13 -0.06 -1.90
N VAL A 28 4.51 1.10 -1.89
CA VAL A 28 3.86 1.69 -0.70
C VAL A 28 2.49 1.07 -0.48
N VAL A 29 1.67 1.02 -1.52
CA VAL A 29 0.34 0.41 -1.51
C VAL A 29 0.10 -0.34 -2.81
N ARG A 30 -0.65 -1.44 -2.76
CA ARG A 30 -1.02 -2.24 -3.92
C ARG A 30 -2.52 -2.14 -4.19
N ALA A 31 -2.89 -1.99 -5.45
CA ALA A 31 -4.28 -2.08 -5.88
C ALA A 31 -4.92 -3.39 -5.38
N GLY A 32 -6.15 -3.33 -4.90
CA GLY A 32 -6.89 -4.49 -4.40
C GLY A 32 -6.60 -4.87 -2.94
N ASP A 33 -5.50 -4.42 -2.33
CA ASP A 33 -5.26 -4.65 -0.90
C ASP A 33 -6.17 -3.76 -0.05
N TYR A 34 -6.61 -4.27 1.10
CA TYR A 34 -7.30 -3.43 2.08
C TYR A 34 -6.32 -2.50 2.77
N GLY A 35 -6.69 -1.23 2.90
CA GLY A 35 -5.85 -0.23 3.53
C GLY A 35 -6.64 0.65 4.50
N ASN A 36 -5.98 1.00 5.60
CA ASN A 36 -6.55 1.84 6.65
C ASN A 36 -5.71 3.09 6.94
N SER A 37 -4.77 3.43 6.06
CA SER A 37 -3.91 4.59 6.19
C SER A 37 -3.94 5.45 4.93
N ALA A 38 -3.78 6.76 5.09
CA ALA A 38 -3.43 7.71 4.05
C ALA A 38 -1.94 8.04 4.15
N PHE A 39 -1.35 8.53 3.08
CA PHE A 39 0.07 8.87 3.00
C PHE A 39 0.24 10.29 2.49
N LEU A 40 1.11 11.06 3.13
CA LEU A 40 1.58 12.37 2.67
C LEU A 40 3.04 12.23 2.24
N VAL A 41 3.37 12.66 1.05
CA VAL A 41 4.76 12.72 0.58
C VAL A 41 5.44 13.90 1.28
N VAL A 42 6.43 13.61 2.11
CA VAL A 42 7.20 14.63 2.86
C VAL A 42 8.40 15.07 2.03
N SER A 43 9.09 14.12 1.41
CA SER A 43 10.21 14.37 0.49
C SER A 43 10.32 13.27 -0.54
N GLY A 44 10.97 13.57 -1.67
CA GLY A 44 11.06 12.66 -2.81
C GLY A 44 9.77 12.62 -3.62
N GLU A 45 9.59 11.54 -4.37
CA GLU A 45 8.45 11.34 -5.26
C GLU A 45 7.90 9.93 -5.16
N ALA A 46 6.59 9.79 -5.34
CA ALA A 46 5.93 8.51 -5.54
C ALA A 46 5.20 8.53 -6.89
N HIS A 47 4.98 7.35 -7.46
CA HIS A 47 4.23 7.21 -8.71
C HIS A 47 3.01 6.32 -8.48
N VAL A 48 1.87 6.76 -8.99
CA VAL A 48 0.65 5.95 -9.03
C VAL A 48 0.50 5.31 -10.40
N ALA A 49 0.36 3.99 -10.42
CA ALA A 49 0.06 3.26 -11.66
C ALA A 49 -1.40 3.51 -12.05
N LEU A 50 -1.58 4.09 -13.24
CA LEU A 50 -2.89 4.38 -13.82
C LEU A 50 -3.46 3.13 -14.53
N PRO A 51 -4.79 3.04 -14.72
CA PRO A 51 -5.38 1.91 -15.43
C PRO A 51 -4.71 1.63 -16.80
N PRO A 52 -4.47 0.35 -17.13
CA PRO A 52 -4.94 -0.89 -16.47
C PRO A 52 -4.20 -1.30 -15.19
N GLY A 53 -3.23 -0.52 -14.70
CA GLY A 53 -2.41 -0.83 -13.53
C GLY A 53 -1.17 -1.65 -13.87
N LEU A 54 -0.51 -2.18 -12.85
CA LEU A 54 0.63 -3.09 -13.00
C LEU A 54 0.16 -4.54 -13.01
N PRO A 55 0.83 -5.44 -13.76
CA PRO A 55 0.56 -6.87 -13.73
C PRO A 55 0.67 -7.44 -12.32
N GLU A 56 -0.14 -8.47 -12.01
CA GLU A 56 -0.17 -9.10 -10.69
C GLU A 56 1.19 -9.69 -10.28
N GLU A 57 1.96 -10.16 -11.26
CA GLU A 57 3.32 -10.66 -11.07
C GLU A 57 4.25 -9.57 -10.51
N MET A 58 4.11 -8.34 -10.99
CA MET A 58 4.87 -7.18 -10.49
C MET A 58 4.42 -6.74 -9.09
N LEU A 59 3.24 -7.17 -8.66
CA LEU A 59 2.72 -6.89 -7.33
C LEU A 59 3.10 -7.97 -6.31
N GLY A 60 3.94 -8.93 -6.72
CA GLY A 60 4.32 -10.06 -5.87
C GLY A 60 3.17 -11.03 -5.62
N ARG A 61 2.16 -11.05 -6.50
CA ARG A 61 1.06 -12.01 -6.47
C ARG A 61 1.31 -13.06 -7.54
N SER A 62 1.19 -14.35 -7.17
CA SER A 62 1.14 -15.41 -8.19
C SER A 62 -0.21 -15.33 -8.88
N SER A 63 -0.21 -15.19 -10.22
CA SER A 63 -1.42 -15.39 -10.99
C SER A 63 -1.91 -16.82 -10.74
N GLU A 64 -3.01 -16.98 -10.04
CA GLU A 64 -3.67 -18.27 -9.95
C GLU A 64 -4.16 -18.62 -11.36
N GLN A 65 -3.43 -19.49 -12.04
CA GLN A 65 -3.99 -20.11 -13.24
C GLN A 65 -5.32 -20.77 -12.84
N PRO A 66 -6.38 -20.60 -13.64
CA PRO A 66 -7.67 -21.21 -13.36
C PRO A 66 -7.48 -22.72 -13.26
N ARG A 67 -7.42 -23.22 -12.03
CA ARG A 67 -7.33 -24.66 -11.76
C ARG A 67 -8.60 -25.29 -12.28
N GLY A 68 -8.48 -26.24 -13.20
CA GLY A 68 -9.62 -26.95 -13.73
C GLY A 68 -10.52 -27.47 -12.60
N VAL A 69 -11.82 -27.55 -12.84
CA VAL A 69 -12.87 -27.92 -11.88
C VAL A 69 -12.52 -29.18 -11.08
N PHE A 70 -11.77 -30.11 -11.67
CA PHE A 70 -11.26 -31.33 -11.01
C PHE A 70 -10.18 -31.07 -9.95
N ALA A 71 -9.36 -30.01 -10.11
CA ALA A 71 -8.36 -29.64 -9.10
C ALA A 71 -9.02 -29.01 -7.87
N ALA A 72 -10.11 -28.26 -8.06
CA ALA A 72 -10.90 -27.69 -6.97
C ALA A 72 -11.59 -28.78 -6.12
N LEU A 73 -12.11 -29.83 -6.75
CA LEU A 73 -12.72 -30.97 -6.06
C LEU A 73 -11.70 -31.78 -5.24
N SER A 74 -10.46 -31.91 -5.72
CA SER A 74 -9.43 -32.62 -4.99
C SER A 74 -8.95 -31.89 -3.72
N GLN A 75 -9.11 -30.56 -3.65
CA GLN A 75 -8.79 -29.77 -2.47
C GLN A 75 -9.77 -29.99 -1.31
N LEU A 76 -11.05 -30.27 -1.59
CA LEU A 76 -12.05 -30.59 -0.56
C LEU A 76 -11.67 -31.83 0.29
N TRP A 77 -10.87 -32.73 -0.27
CA TRP A 77 -10.43 -33.98 0.39
C TRP A 77 -9.06 -33.87 1.03
N LYS A 78 -8.28 -32.81 0.73
CA LYS A 78 -6.90 -32.63 1.20
C LYS A 78 -6.71 -31.41 2.10
N ASN A 79 -7.78 -30.74 2.52
CA ASN A 79 -7.64 -29.60 3.43
C ASN A 79 -7.10 -30.10 4.78
N PRO A 80 -5.89 -29.68 5.18
CA PRO A 80 -5.40 -29.99 6.52
C PRO A 80 -6.28 -29.27 7.55
N ARG A 81 -6.62 -29.97 8.62
CA ARG A 81 -7.44 -29.44 9.73
C ARG A 81 -6.75 -28.40 10.62
N TYR A 82 -5.57 -27.92 10.21
CA TYR A 82 -4.77 -26.98 10.96
C TYR A 82 -4.68 -25.65 10.20
N PRO A 83 -4.70 -24.50 10.91
CA PRO A 83 -4.52 -23.23 10.26
C PRO A 83 -3.15 -23.20 9.56
N GLU A 84 -3.14 -22.64 8.37
CA GLU A 84 -1.98 -22.53 7.49
C GLU A 84 -0.84 -21.82 8.22
N VAL A 85 0.17 -22.59 8.60
CA VAL A 85 1.46 -22.02 9.01
C VAL A 85 2.11 -21.57 7.71
N ARG A 86 2.18 -20.25 7.50
CA ARG A 86 2.89 -19.66 6.36
C ARG A 86 4.35 -20.11 6.43
N ASP A 87 4.73 -21.04 5.56
CA ASP A 87 6.12 -21.42 5.39
C ASP A 87 6.84 -20.33 4.60
N THR A 88 7.44 -19.40 5.33
CA THR A 88 8.21 -18.27 4.78
C THR A 88 9.47 -18.72 4.04
N LYS A 89 9.87 -19.98 4.14
CA LYS A 89 11.04 -20.53 3.46
C LYS A 89 10.85 -20.73 1.96
N HIS A 90 9.61 -20.78 1.47
CA HIS A 90 9.31 -20.92 0.03
C HIS A 90 9.37 -19.63 -0.76
N TYR A 91 9.53 -18.48 -0.08
CA TYR A 91 9.65 -17.18 -0.76
C TYR A 91 11.08 -16.80 -1.15
N SER A 92 12.06 -17.67 -0.90
CA SER A 92 13.46 -17.30 -1.01
C SER A 92 14.18 -17.77 -2.27
N SER A 93 13.54 -18.34 -3.27
CA SER A 93 14.29 -18.66 -4.50
C SER A 93 13.40 -19.00 -5.69
N GLY A 94 13.51 -18.18 -6.71
CA GLY A 94 13.27 -18.60 -8.08
C GLY A 94 12.00 -18.07 -8.71
N ALA A 95 11.92 -16.78 -8.86
CA ALA A 95 11.20 -16.23 -9.99
C ALA A 95 12.08 -15.16 -10.64
N SER A 96 12.47 -15.42 -11.87
CA SER A 96 12.78 -14.41 -12.87
C SER A 96 11.57 -13.47 -12.97
N GLY A 97 11.39 -12.58 -12.01
CA GLY A 97 10.23 -11.73 -11.91
C GLY A 97 10.67 -10.32 -11.57
N ALA A 98 10.04 -9.34 -12.18
CA ALA A 98 10.27 -7.92 -12.02
C ALA A 98 10.10 -7.39 -10.57
N THR A 99 10.03 -8.26 -9.57
CA THR A 99 9.73 -7.92 -8.18
C THR A 99 10.68 -8.62 -7.22
N GLY A 100 11.17 -7.89 -6.22
CA GLY A 100 11.98 -8.39 -5.11
C GLY A 100 11.32 -8.13 -3.76
N THR A 101 11.87 -8.73 -2.71
CA THR A 101 11.45 -8.48 -1.31
C THR A 101 12.65 -7.98 -0.52
N ARG A 102 12.50 -6.83 0.17
CA ARG A 102 13.53 -6.22 0.99
C ARG A 102 13.08 -6.16 2.44
N GLY A 103 13.95 -6.57 3.34
CA GLY A 103 13.76 -6.50 4.80
C GLY A 103 13.95 -7.84 5.50
N GLN A 104 14.51 -7.78 6.72
CA GLN A 104 14.51 -8.88 7.69
C GLN A 104 13.48 -8.52 8.74
N ASP A 105 12.58 -9.43 9.06
CA ASP A 105 11.50 -9.29 10.04
C ASP A 105 10.46 -8.18 9.74
N GLN A 106 9.27 -8.33 10.17
CA GLN A 106 8.06 -7.48 10.20
C GLN A 106 7.86 -6.34 9.15
N ASP A 107 8.92 -5.87 8.48
CA ASP A 107 8.92 -4.79 7.49
C ASP A 107 9.34 -5.26 6.08
N ALA A 108 9.14 -6.53 5.72
CA ALA A 108 9.45 -7.03 4.38
C ALA A 108 8.57 -6.30 3.33
N ARG A 109 9.23 -5.47 2.51
CA ARG A 109 8.57 -4.71 1.45
C ARG A 109 8.78 -5.40 0.10
N ILE A 110 7.76 -5.36 -0.72
CA ILE A 110 7.84 -5.74 -2.13
C ILE A 110 8.34 -4.52 -2.88
N PHE A 111 9.27 -4.70 -3.79
CA PHE A 111 9.79 -3.62 -4.61
C PHE A 111 9.90 -4.02 -6.09
N LEU A 112 9.77 -3.03 -6.96
CA LEU A 112 10.01 -3.13 -8.39
C LEU A 112 11.51 -3.10 -8.64
N GLN A 113 12.01 -4.04 -9.44
CA GLN A 113 13.46 -4.13 -9.73
C GLN A 113 13.94 -3.12 -10.77
N ASP A 114 13.07 -2.75 -11.69
CA ASP A 114 13.37 -1.83 -12.79
C ASP A 114 12.31 -0.74 -12.89
N VAL A 115 12.45 0.29 -12.06
CA VAL A 115 11.54 1.44 -12.05
C VAL A 115 11.52 2.17 -13.39
N PRO A 116 12.69 2.45 -14.04
CA PRO A 116 12.71 3.07 -15.36
C PRO A 116 11.90 2.31 -16.41
N ALA A 117 11.98 0.97 -16.44
CA ALA A 117 11.20 0.17 -17.38
C ALA A 117 9.70 0.30 -17.07
N VAL A 118 9.32 0.24 -15.79
CA VAL A 118 7.90 0.41 -15.38
C VAL A 118 7.36 1.78 -15.81
N LEU A 119 8.13 2.85 -15.61
CA LEU A 119 7.73 4.20 -16.01
C LEU A 119 7.60 4.36 -17.53
N ASN A 120 8.38 3.62 -18.32
CA ASN A 120 8.31 3.64 -19.78
C ASN A 120 7.17 2.78 -20.34
N GLU A 121 6.90 1.64 -19.73
CA GLU A 121 5.96 0.64 -20.24
C GLU A 121 4.53 0.83 -19.72
N HIS A 122 4.39 1.44 -18.55
CA HIS A 122 3.09 1.62 -17.89
C HIS A 122 2.75 3.10 -17.71
N ARG A 123 1.47 3.40 -17.80
CA ARG A 123 0.98 4.76 -17.55
C ARG A 123 1.04 5.04 -16.06
N THR A 124 1.75 6.07 -15.69
CA THR A 124 1.88 6.52 -14.30
C THR A 124 1.60 8.01 -14.17
N ALA A 125 1.27 8.45 -12.96
CA ALA A 125 1.25 9.86 -12.59
C ALA A 125 2.13 10.07 -11.35
N THR A 126 2.85 11.18 -11.32
CA THR A 126 3.72 11.54 -10.20
C THR A 126 2.91 12.12 -9.05
N ILE A 127 3.30 11.78 -7.84
CA ILE A 127 2.81 12.35 -6.58
C ILE A 127 4.03 12.98 -5.91
N SER A 128 4.01 14.31 -5.83
CA SER A 128 5.15 15.10 -5.36
C SER A 128 5.05 15.44 -3.87
N ALA A 129 6.13 15.97 -3.31
CA ALA A 129 6.14 16.43 -1.92
C ALA A 129 5.01 17.43 -1.63
N GLY A 130 4.30 17.23 -0.53
CA GLY A 130 3.09 17.97 -0.15
C GLY A 130 1.79 17.35 -0.63
N GLU A 131 1.82 16.38 -1.54
CA GLU A 131 0.61 15.71 -2.02
C GLU A 131 0.30 14.45 -1.21
N MET A 132 -0.97 14.06 -1.22
CA MET A 132 -1.49 12.91 -0.46
C MET A 132 -2.09 11.85 -1.38
N PHE A 133 -2.06 10.58 -0.90
CA PHE A 133 -2.74 9.48 -1.55
C PHE A 133 -3.24 8.43 -0.55
N GLY A 134 -4.10 7.54 -1.02
CA GLY A 134 -4.64 6.45 -0.20
C GLY A 134 -5.75 6.85 0.76
N GLU A 135 -6.17 8.12 0.76
CA GLU A 135 -7.21 8.70 1.61
C GLU A 135 -8.59 8.07 1.35
N ILE A 136 -8.90 7.70 0.09
CA ILE A 136 -10.16 7.05 -0.27
C ILE A 136 -10.31 5.73 0.50
N ALA A 137 -9.29 4.88 0.45
CA ALA A 137 -9.30 3.60 1.16
C ALA A 137 -9.28 3.79 2.69
N ALA A 138 -8.54 4.81 3.18
CA ALA A 138 -8.47 5.12 4.60
C ALA A 138 -9.83 5.57 5.16
N LEU A 139 -10.55 6.44 4.46
CA LEU A 139 -11.85 6.94 4.88
C LEU A 139 -12.98 5.92 4.66
N GLY A 140 -12.97 5.26 3.50
CA GLY A 140 -14.01 4.32 3.09
C GLY A 140 -13.83 2.92 3.68
N ARG A 141 -12.65 2.59 4.22
CA ARG A 141 -12.26 1.22 4.62
C ARG A 141 -12.44 0.23 3.46
N THR A 142 -12.06 0.65 2.27
CA THR A 142 -12.18 -0.09 1.04
C THR A 142 -10.82 -0.61 0.58
N GLN A 143 -10.81 -1.36 -0.50
CA GLN A 143 -9.59 -1.76 -1.17
C GLN A 143 -8.91 -0.54 -1.82
N ARG A 144 -7.58 -0.62 -1.93
CA ARG A 144 -6.77 0.33 -2.68
C ARG A 144 -7.18 0.30 -4.16
N THR A 145 -7.46 1.45 -4.71
CA THR A 145 -7.89 1.60 -6.11
C THR A 145 -6.70 1.61 -7.08
N ALA A 146 -5.50 1.86 -6.59
CA ALA A 146 -4.30 1.94 -7.39
C ALA A 146 -3.08 1.42 -6.62
N THR A 147 -2.03 1.06 -7.36
CA THR A 147 -0.71 0.77 -6.82
C THR A 147 0.12 2.04 -6.82
N VAL A 148 0.80 2.31 -5.70
CA VAL A 148 1.74 3.43 -5.56
C VAL A 148 3.09 2.89 -5.14
N PHE A 149 4.15 3.36 -5.77
CA PHE A 149 5.55 2.99 -5.52
C PHE A 149 6.44 4.22 -5.47
N ALA A 150 7.56 4.14 -4.77
CA ALA A 150 8.56 5.19 -4.74
C ALA A 150 9.44 5.15 -6.01
N ALA A 151 9.75 6.31 -6.58
CA ALA A 151 10.76 6.45 -7.62
C ALA A 151 11.91 7.29 -7.07
N GLY A 152 13.00 6.62 -6.73
CA GLY A 152 14.05 7.15 -5.90
C GLY A 152 13.77 7.03 -4.40
N GLU A 153 14.57 7.71 -3.58
CA GLU A 153 14.35 7.78 -2.14
C GLU A 153 13.20 8.73 -1.82
N ALA A 154 12.26 8.28 -1.00
CA ALA A 154 11.12 9.08 -0.56
C ALA A 154 10.84 8.92 0.94
N GLU A 155 10.42 9.99 1.58
CA GLU A 155 9.90 9.97 2.94
C GLU A 155 8.40 10.23 2.92
N LEU A 156 7.65 9.30 3.49
CA LEU A 156 6.19 9.36 3.53
C LEU A 156 5.71 9.37 4.97
N LEU A 157 4.78 10.26 5.27
CA LEU A 157 4.05 10.27 6.52
C LEU A 157 2.79 9.43 6.37
N GLU A 158 2.80 8.23 6.97
CA GLU A 158 1.62 7.38 7.09
C GLU A 158 0.71 7.92 8.18
N ILE A 159 -0.58 8.06 7.88
CA ILE A 159 -1.60 8.55 8.80
C ILE A 159 -2.71 7.50 8.87
N ARG A 160 -2.86 6.84 10.01
CA ARG A 160 -3.94 5.87 10.23
C ARG A 160 -5.31 6.53 10.14
N TRP A 161 -6.31 5.78 9.70
CA TRP A 161 -7.66 6.30 9.44
C TRP A 161 -8.30 7.02 10.63
N GLN A 162 -8.05 6.56 11.87
CA GLN A 162 -8.57 7.22 13.07
C GLN A 162 -7.99 8.61 13.22
N GLY A 163 -6.66 8.72 13.19
CA GLY A 163 -5.95 9.99 13.27
C GLY A 163 -6.31 10.90 12.10
N PHE A 164 -6.35 10.37 10.88
CA PHE A 164 -6.74 11.12 9.68
C PHE A 164 -8.13 11.75 9.82
N LYS A 165 -9.11 10.97 10.26
CA LYS A 165 -10.48 11.44 10.49
C LYS A 165 -10.57 12.51 11.57
N GLU A 166 -9.79 12.35 12.63
CA GLU A 166 -9.78 13.30 13.75
C GLU A 166 -9.07 14.60 13.39
N ILE A 167 -7.97 14.55 12.66
CA ILE A 167 -7.26 15.73 12.16
C ILE A 167 -8.16 16.50 11.18
N ARG A 168 -8.81 15.81 10.24
CA ARG A 168 -9.77 16.41 9.31
C ARG A 168 -10.92 17.11 10.04
N ARG A 169 -11.34 16.58 11.19
CA ARG A 169 -12.40 17.20 12.01
C ARG A 169 -11.94 18.45 12.73
N ARG A 170 -10.68 18.50 13.20
CA ARG A 170 -10.15 19.55 14.07
C ARG A 170 -9.38 20.63 13.33
N VAL A 171 -8.84 20.33 12.16
CA VAL A 171 -7.97 21.23 11.40
C VAL A 171 -8.67 21.61 10.10
N ASP A 172 -9.20 22.85 10.06
CA ASP A 172 -10.00 23.33 8.93
C ASP A 172 -9.23 23.37 7.60
N ASP A 173 -7.96 23.75 7.63
CA ASP A 173 -7.15 23.83 6.42
C ASP A 173 -6.86 22.42 5.87
N PHE A 174 -6.61 21.44 6.74
CA PHE A 174 -6.47 20.06 6.35
C PHE A 174 -7.78 19.51 5.76
N ARG A 175 -8.91 19.83 6.37
CA ARG A 175 -10.23 19.46 5.83
C ARG A 175 -10.43 20.02 4.43
N LYS A 176 -10.17 21.30 4.21
CA LYS A 176 -10.29 21.95 2.90
C LYS A 176 -9.38 21.32 1.87
N HIS A 177 -8.14 21.01 2.25
CA HIS A 177 -7.19 20.34 1.37
C HIS A 177 -7.72 18.98 0.92
N VAL A 178 -8.14 18.13 1.86
CA VAL A 178 -8.73 16.83 1.57
C VAL A 178 -9.99 16.95 0.73
N ASP A 179 -10.90 17.86 1.05
CA ASP A 179 -12.16 18.06 0.32
C ASP A 179 -11.93 18.54 -1.14
N ASN A 180 -10.82 19.22 -1.40
CA ASN A 180 -10.44 19.64 -2.76
C ASN A 180 -9.92 18.49 -3.63
N LEU A 181 -9.39 17.42 -3.03
CA LEU A 181 -8.95 16.23 -3.77
C LEU A 181 -10.13 15.43 -4.36
N TYR A 182 -11.36 15.70 -3.89
CA TYR A 182 -12.58 15.01 -4.34
C TYR A 182 -13.44 15.84 -5.32
N ARG A 183 -12.97 16.98 -5.77
CA ARG A 183 -13.63 17.83 -6.76
C ARG A 183 -13.01 17.70 -8.14
#